data_50300d5cce9f003dfe70d51a324e668f
#
_entry.id   50300d5cce9f003dfe70d51a324e668f
#
_cell.length_a   1.000
_cell.length_b   1.000
_cell.length_c   1.000
_cell.angle_alpha   90.00
_cell.angle_beta   90.00
_cell.angle_gamma   90.00
#
_symmetry.space_group_name_H-M   'P 1'
#
loop_
_entity.id
_entity.type
_entity.pdbx_description
1 polymer ?
#
loop_
_entity_poly.entity_id
_entity_poly.type
_entity_poly.pdbx_seq_one_letter_code
_entity_poly.pdbx_strand_id
1 'polypeptide(L)'
;MSSSRTDRATVAAWASWDWGSAAFNAVMVTFIYSVYLTESVGADIGGSIPASSWYGWAMAAAGVIIALVAPVQGRRADAKGRRRWSMTMWTLVVVALMASLFFIDNEPAFFWPGIVVMAVAAVAFEFAEVSYFAMLRQVSTPDTVGRVSGIGWSAGYFGGIFLLLICYVGFIAGEGGAFGLSTDDGMNVRVVALVAAAWYLLFALPTFFRVPEIEPDATVDSSYADSYRRLFGELRQLWREDPRSIKFLVAQAVFRDGLAGVFTFGAILAVTVYGLSPADVLLFGIAANVVSALGALAAGFLDDSIGPRPVILWSLGLMVVTSIALLFVDGPGWFWPLGLVLCLFVGPAQSAARSYLARIAPEGREGQMFGLYVTTGRAVSWMAPAAFAALVAIFGTDRAGIGGIALVLVAGMILFALVPKKPASPAPTPRGK
;
A
#
# COMPACT_ATOMS: atom_id res chain seq x y z
N MET A 1 -13.49 34.31 4.15
CA MET A 1 -13.42 32.83 4.20
C MET A 1 -12.34 32.47 5.21
N SER A 2 -12.73 31.96 6.36
CA SER A 2 -11.82 31.53 7.43
C SER A 2 -10.93 30.42 6.87
N SER A 3 -9.59 30.61 6.91
CA SER A 3 -8.64 29.52 6.68
C SER A 3 -8.87 28.50 7.80
N SER A 4 -9.65 27.47 7.53
CA SER A 4 -9.86 26.38 8.50
C SER A 4 -8.50 25.75 8.76
N ARG A 5 -7.91 26.04 9.91
CA ARG A 5 -6.71 25.35 10.38
C ARG A 5 -7.02 23.86 10.37
N THR A 6 -6.14 23.06 9.75
CA THR A 6 -6.19 21.61 9.82
C THR A 6 -6.26 21.22 11.30
N ASP A 7 -7.35 20.56 11.72
CA ASP A 7 -7.46 20.10 13.11
C ASP A 7 -6.46 18.97 13.34
N ARG A 8 -5.42 19.24 14.14
CA ARG A 8 -4.35 18.29 14.44
C ARG A 8 -4.86 16.97 15.01
N ALA A 9 -5.92 17.03 15.79
CA ALA A 9 -6.50 15.84 16.40
C ALA A 9 -7.25 14.98 15.38
N THR A 10 -7.89 15.60 14.37
CA THR A 10 -8.52 14.88 13.25
C THR A 10 -7.46 14.25 12.35
N VAL A 11 -6.34 14.93 12.09
CA VAL A 11 -5.20 14.36 11.35
C VAL A 11 -4.59 13.17 12.10
N ALA A 12 -4.36 13.30 13.41
CA ALA A 12 -3.83 12.21 14.24
C ALA A 12 -4.78 11.01 14.25
N ALA A 13 -6.08 11.25 14.38
CA ALA A 13 -7.11 10.22 14.31
C ALA A 13 -7.14 9.53 12.94
N TRP A 14 -6.98 10.27 11.84
CA TRP A 14 -6.90 9.70 10.50
C TRP A 14 -5.60 8.88 10.33
N ALA A 15 -4.45 9.39 10.73
CA ALA A 15 -3.17 8.70 10.62
C ALA A 15 -3.07 7.45 11.52
N SER A 16 -3.82 7.40 12.64
CA SER A 16 -3.85 6.22 13.50
C SER A 16 -4.44 5.00 12.79
N TRP A 17 -5.29 5.17 11.79
CA TRP A 17 -5.77 4.07 10.97
C TRP A 17 -4.63 3.43 10.16
N ASP A 18 -3.74 4.22 9.53
CA ASP A 18 -2.55 3.71 8.83
C ASP A 18 -1.63 2.94 9.80
N TRP A 19 -1.42 3.48 11.01
CA TRP A 19 -0.68 2.79 12.07
C TRP A 19 -1.27 1.41 12.41
N GLY A 20 -2.58 1.33 12.57
CA GLY A 20 -3.29 0.08 12.88
C GLY A 20 -3.34 -0.89 11.72
N SER A 21 -3.62 -0.38 10.51
CA SER A 21 -3.85 -1.17 9.30
C SER A 21 -2.61 -1.93 8.82
N ALA A 22 -1.42 -1.45 9.20
CA ALA A 22 -0.16 -2.14 8.95
C ALA A 22 -0.14 -3.57 9.53
N ALA A 23 -0.97 -3.86 10.56
CA ALA A 23 -1.17 -5.20 11.09
C ALA A 23 -1.58 -6.22 10.01
N PHE A 24 -2.48 -5.82 9.09
CA PHE A 24 -2.89 -6.71 8.02
C PHE A 24 -1.75 -6.99 7.03
N ASN A 25 -1.13 -5.94 6.51
CA ASN A 25 -0.09 -6.10 5.50
C ASN A 25 1.18 -6.76 6.05
N ALA A 26 1.70 -6.28 7.18
CA ALA A 26 2.96 -6.76 7.72
C ALA A 26 2.80 -8.14 8.39
N VAL A 27 1.85 -8.29 9.31
CA VAL A 27 1.73 -9.50 10.12
C VAL A 27 1.01 -10.61 9.37
N MET A 28 -0.13 -10.30 8.74
CA MET A 28 -0.96 -11.33 8.13
C MET A 28 -0.46 -11.72 6.72
N VAL A 29 -0.21 -10.74 5.85
CA VAL A 29 0.10 -11.02 4.44
C VAL A 29 1.58 -11.30 4.19
N THR A 30 2.50 -10.65 4.93
CA THR A 30 3.91 -10.65 4.54
C THR A 30 4.78 -11.56 5.40
N PHE A 31 4.75 -11.42 6.74
CA PHE A 31 5.85 -11.96 7.56
C PHE A 31 5.49 -13.13 8.46
N ILE A 32 4.29 -13.22 9.01
CA ILE A 32 3.98 -14.22 10.03
C ILE A 32 2.88 -15.18 9.57
N TYR A 33 1.66 -14.68 9.36
CA TYR A 33 0.52 -15.57 9.18
C TYR A 33 0.53 -16.27 7.81
N SER A 34 0.92 -15.59 6.75
CA SER A 34 1.09 -16.20 5.42
C SER A 34 2.10 -17.35 5.43
N VAL A 35 3.21 -17.18 6.17
CA VAL A 35 4.23 -18.22 6.33
C VAL A 35 3.66 -19.40 7.11
N TYR A 36 2.98 -19.16 8.23
CA TYR A 36 2.29 -20.22 8.98
C TYR A 36 1.31 -21.00 8.10
N LEU A 37 0.51 -20.29 7.31
CA LEU A 37 -0.50 -20.92 6.46
C LEU A 37 0.14 -21.76 5.34
N THR A 38 1.28 -21.36 4.79
CA THR A 38 1.93 -22.06 3.66
C THR A 38 2.93 -23.11 4.10
N GLU A 39 3.71 -22.85 5.16
CA GLU A 39 4.81 -23.73 5.57
C GLU A 39 4.43 -24.72 6.70
N SER A 40 3.40 -24.40 7.49
CA SER A 40 2.93 -25.24 8.58
C SER A 40 1.61 -25.93 8.21
N VAL A 41 0.51 -25.18 8.14
CA VAL A 41 -0.84 -25.71 7.83
C VAL A 41 -0.87 -26.35 6.44
N GLY A 42 -0.16 -25.76 5.48
CA GLY A 42 -0.09 -26.21 4.10
C GLY A 42 0.99 -27.27 3.80
N ALA A 43 1.80 -27.66 4.78
CA ALA A 43 2.93 -28.56 4.56
C ALA A 43 2.51 -29.90 3.91
N ASP A 44 1.40 -30.46 4.37
CA ASP A 44 0.91 -31.80 4.00
C ASP A 44 -0.44 -31.79 3.29
N ILE A 45 -0.77 -30.74 2.51
CA ILE A 45 -2.06 -30.64 1.78
C ILE A 45 -2.22 -31.66 0.64
N GLY A 46 -1.16 -32.42 0.33
CA GLY A 46 -1.14 -33.38 -0.79
C GLY A 46 -1.13 -32.73 -2.17
N GLY A 47 -0.76 -33.52 -3.19
CA GLY A 47 -0.71 -33.06 -4.57
C GLY A 47 0.68 -32.57 -4.99
N SER A 48 0.80 -32.15 -6.27
CA SER A 48 2.08 -31.71 -6.87
C SER A 48 2.31 -30.20 -6.81
N ILE A 49 1.30 -29.43 -6.37
CA ILE A 49 1.35 -27.96 -6.34
C ILE A 49 1.61 -27.49 -4.90
N PRO A 50 2.68 -26.70 -4.66
CA PRO A 50 3.01 -26.21 -3.34
C PRO A 50 1.90 -25.31 -2.75
N ALA A 51 1.77 -25.31 -1.42
CA ALA A 51 0.82 -24.47 -0.68
C ALA A 51 1.00 -22.97 -0.98
N SER A 52 2.24 -22.52 -1.12
CA SER A 52 2.57 -21.13 -1.50
C SER A 52 2.01 -20.72 -2.86
N SER A 53 1.96 -21.66 -3.84
CA SER A 53 1.34 -21.40 -5.15
C SER A 53 -0.17 -21.23 -5.04
N TRP A 54 -0.84 -22.06 -4.24
CA TRP A 54 -2.28 -21.90 -3.97
C TRP A 54 -2.60 -20.59 -3.26
N TYR A 55 -1.78 -20.21 -2.27
CA TYR A 55 -1.90 -18.91 -1.62
C TYR A 55 -1.73 -17.76 -2.63
N GLY A 56 -0.71 -17.86 -3.48
CA GLY A 56 -0.48 -16.87 -4.55
C GLY A 56 -1.66 -16.75 -5.51
N TRP A 57 -2.27 -17.85 -5.92
CA TRP A 57 -3.44 -17.84 -6.81
C TRP A 57 -4.68 -17.27 -6.12
N ALA A 58 -4.89 -17.56 -4.84
CA ALA A 58 -5.99 -16.98 -4.07
C ALA A 58 -5.84 -15.47 -3.93
N MET A 59 -4.63 -14.98 -3.65
CA MET A 59 -4.34 -13.54 -3.59
C MET A 59 -4.45 -12.88 -4.97
N ALA A 60 -4.09 -13.57 -6.05
CA ALA A 60 -4.30 -13.09 -7.42
C ALA A 60 -5.80 -12.99 -7.76
N ALA A 61 -6.61 -13.99 -7.39
CA ALA A 61 -8.06 -13.94 -7.55
C ALA A 61 -8.69 -12.79 -6.75
N ALA A 62 -8.24 -12.59 -5.49
CA ALA A 62 -8.63 -11.41 -4.70
C ALA A 62 -8.26 -10.11 -5.41
N GLY A 63 -7.05 -10.03 -6.00
CA GLY A 63 -6.59 -8.88 -6.80
C GLY A 63 -7.51 -8.58 -7.99
N VAL A 64 -8.00 -9.61 -8.69
CA VAL A 64 -8.98 -9.44 -9.80
C VAL A 64 -10.31 -8.88 -9.27
N ILE A 65 -10.82 -9.41 -8.15
CA ILE A 65 -12.05 -8.90 -7.52
C ILE A 65 -11.87 -7.44 -7.11
N ILE A 66 -10.75 -7.10 -6.48
CA ILE A 66 -10.40 -5.73 -6.10
C ILE A 66 -10.40 -4.83 -7.34
N ALA A 67 -9.69 -5.22 -8.39
CA ALA A 67 -9.59 -4.43 -9.63
C ALA A 67 -10.96 -4.14 -10.26
N LEU A 68 -11.88 -5.09 -10.20
CA LEU A 68 -13.22 -4.92 -10.74
C LEU A 68 -14.11 -4.06 -9.84
N VAL A 69 -14.06 -4.24 -8.53
CA VAL A 69 -15.08 -3.69 -7.59
C VAL A 69 -14.63 -2.38 -6.93
N ALA A 70 -13.33 -2.16 -6.71
CA ALA A 70 -12.82 -1.00 -5.97
C ALA A 70 -13.29 0.37 -6.51
N PRO A 71 -13.30 0.64 -7.84
CA PRO A 71 -13.77 1.93 -8.36
C PRO A 71 -15.26 2.18 -8.07
N VAL A 72 -16.05 1.11 -8.17
CA VAL A 72 -17.51 1.17 -7.93
C VAL A 72 -17.78 1.35 -6.43
N GLN A 73 -17.02 0.66 -5.59
CA GLN A 73 -17.13 0.79 -4.12
C GLN A 73 -16.77 2.21 -3.67
N GLY A 74 -15.68 2.77 -4.18
CA GLY A 74 -15.26 4.15 -3.91
C GLY A 74 -16.31 5.16 -4.37
N ARG A 75 -16.84 5.01 -5.59
CA ARG A 75 -17.90 5.86 -6.12
C ARG A 75 -19.17 5.83 -5.27
N ARG A 76 -19.58 4.65 -4.80
CA ARG A 76 -20.78 4.52 -3.95
C ARG A 76 -20.59 5.17 -2.58
N ALA A 77 -19.39 5.08 -2.01
CA ALA A 77 -19.06 5.77 -0.77
C ALA A 77 -19.14 7.29 -0.94
N ASP A 78 -18.64 7.82 -2.08
CA ASP A 78 -18.73 9.22 -2.45
C ASP A 78 -20.19 9.67 -2.60
N ALA A 79 -20.97 8.98 -3.44
CA ALA A 79 -22.36 9.32 -3.74
C ALA A 79 -23.27 9.35 -2.49
N LYS A 80 -23.04 8.42 -1.56
CA LYS A 80 -23.78 8.36 -0.31
C LYS A 80 -23.27 9.34 0.76
N GLY A 81 -22.17 10.04 0.53
CA GLY A 81 -21.51 10.88 1.52
C GLY A 81 -20.97 10.09 2.72
N ARG A 82 -20.70 8.81 2.57
CA ARG A 82 -20.42 7.87 3.67
C ARG A 82 -19.04 7.22 3.57
N ARG A 83 -17.98 8.02 3.35
CA ARG A 83 -16.60 7.51 3.25
C ARG A 83 -16.11 6.91 4.56
N ARG A 84 -16.30 7.64 5.68
CA ARG A 84 -15.93 7.15 7.01
C ARG A 84 -16.71 5.89 7.36
N TRP A 85 -18.02 5.86 7.14
CA TRP A 85 -18.83 4.68 7.38
C TRP A 85 -18.38 3.48 6.54
N SER A 86 -18.09 3.69 5.25
CA SER A 86 -17.58 2.64 4.36
C SER A 86 -16.24 2.09 4.87
N MET A 87 -15.30 2.96 5.20
CA MET A 87 -14.00 2.58 5.77
C MET A 87 -14.20 1.81 7.09
N THR A 88 -15.05 2.32 8.00
CA THR A 88 -15.34 1.67 9.30
C THR A 88 -15.89 0.26 9.09
N MET A 89 -16.92 0.12 8.24
CA MET A 89 -17.58 -1.16 7.98
C MET A 89 -16.58 -2.19 7.43
N TRP A 90 -15.79 -1.82 6.41
CA TRP A 90 -14.82 -2.73 5.83
C TRP A 90 -13.67 -3.04 6.79
N THR A 91 -13.22 -2.08 7.60
CA THR A 91 -12.22 -2.32 8.65
C THR A 91 -12.74 -3.34 9.68
N LEU A 92 -13.97 -3.22 10.12
CA LEU A 92 -14.58 -4.19 11.05
C LEU A 92 -14.68 -5.60 10.44
N VAL A 93 -14.98 -5.69 9.14
CA VAL A 93 -14.97 -6.97 8.42
C VAL A 93 -13.56 -7.56 8.40
N VAL A 94 -12.53 -6.77 8.09
CA VAL A 94 -11.13 -7.23 8.11
C VAL A 94 -10.73 -7.71 9.51
N VAL A 95 -11.01 -6.92 10.53
CA VAL A 95 -10.72 -7.27 11.93
C VAL A 95 -11.40 -8.58 12.34
N ALA A 96 -12.67 -8.76 11.98
CA ALA A 96 -13.41 -10.00 12.27
C ALA A 96 -12.80 -11.21 11.53
N LEU A 97 -12.42 -11.04 10.25
CA LEU A 97 -11.75 -12.08 9.47
C LEU A 97 -10.36 -12.41 10.03
N MET A 98 -9.56 -11.39 10.42
CA MET A 98 -8.28 -11.62 11.08
C MET A 98 -8.46 -12.39 12.40
N ALA A 99 -9.45 -12.01 13.21
CA ALA A 99 -9.74 -12.71 14.47
C ALA A 99 -10.20 -14.17 14.21
N SER A 100 -10.95 -14.43 13.14
CA SER A 100 -11.39 -15.78 12.78
C SER A 100 -10.26 -16.71 12.41
N LEU A 101 -9.11 -16.17 11.97
CA LEU A 101 -7.91 -16.94 11.67
C LEU A 101 -7.29 -17.60 12.92
N PHE A 102 -7.67 -17.18 14.13
CA PHE A 102 -7.34 -17.89 15.36
C PHE A 102 -7.83 -19.36 15.35
N PHE A 103 -8.91 -19.67 14.65
CA PHE A 103 -9.49 -21.02 14.59
C PHE A 103 -8.87 -21.92 13.51
N ILE A 104 -7.85 -21.44 12.81
CA ILE A 104 -7.08 -22.23 11.82
C ILE A 104 -5.98 -23.00 12.57
N ASP A 105 -6.26 -24.26 12.85
CA ASP A 105 -5.31 -25.17 13.49
C ASP A 105 -4.18 -25.57 12.53
N ASN A 106 -3.06 -26.07 13.09
CA ASN A 106 -1.93 -26.58 12.30
C ASN A 106 -2.23 -27.97 11.72
N GLU A 107 -3.31 -28.07 10.97
CA GLU A 107 -3.72 -29.27 10.26
C GLU A 107 -4.06 -28.97 8.79
N PRO A 108 -3.76 -29.87 7.85
CA PRO A 108 -4.01 -29.67 6.41
C PRO A 108 -5.48 -29.35 6.07
N ALA A 109 -6.43 -29.84 6.87
CA ALA A 109 -7.86 -29.58 6.69
C ALA A 109 -8.22 -28.09 6.78
N PHE A 110 -7.47 -27.30 7.55
CA PHE A 110 -7.70 -25.87 7.73
C PHE A 110 -7.03 -24.98 6.67
N PHE A 111 -6.22 -25.56 5.78
CA PHE A 111 -5.52 -24.80 4.74
C PHE A 111 -6.47 -24.02 3.82
N TRP A 112 -7.49 -24.70 3.27
CA TRP A 112 -8.44 -24.06 2.36
C TRP A 112 -9.32 -23.01 3.03
N PRO A 113 -9.91 -23.26 4.21
CA PRO A 113 -10.57 -22.20 4.97
C PRO A 113 -9.65 -21.01 5.24
N GLY A 114 -8.41 -21.23 5.64
CA GLY A 114 -7.43 -20.18 5.91
C GLY A 114 -7.15 -19.32 4.69
N ILE A 115 -6.91 -19.93 3.53
CA ILE A 115 -6.69 -19.21 2.25
C ILE A 115 -7.91 -18.37 1.87
N VAL A 116 -9.11 -18.93 1.98
CA VAL A 116 -10.35 -18.21 1.63
C VAL A 116 -10.54 -17.00 2.55
N VAL A 117 -10.34 -17.16 3.86
CA VAL A 117 -10.44 -16.06 4.82
C VAL A 117 -9.40 -14.98 4.50
N MET A 118 -8.15 -15.36 4.22
CA MET A 118 -7.10 -14.40 3.84
C MET A 118 -7.43 -13.64 2.56
N ALA A 119 -7.92 -14.31 1.53
CA ALA A 119 -8.29 -13.69 0.26
C ALA A 119 -9.47 -12.71 0.42
N VAL A 120 -10.49 -13.09 1.18
CA VAL A 120 -11.65 -12.23 1.48
C VAL A 120 -11.22 -11.03 2.33
N ALA A 121 -10.34 -11.24 3.32
CA ALA A 121 -9.79 -10.16 4.13
C ALA A 121 -8.97 -9.17 3.29
N ALA A 122 -8.20 -9.64 2.30
CA ALA A 122 -7.48 -8.77 1.38
C ALA A 122 -8.41 -7.91 0.53
N VAL A 123 -9.53 -8.46 0.05
CA VAL A 123 -10.54 -7.68 -0.68
C VAL A 123 -11.17 -6.61 0.23
N ALA A 124 -11.58 -6.99 1.43
CA ALA A 124 -12.19 -6.08 2.40
C ALA A 124 -11.22 -4.96 2.82
N PHE A 125 -9.93 -5.29 3.01
CA PHE A 125 -8.87 -4.35 3.34
C PHE A 125 -8.72 -3.26 2.27
N GLU A 126 -8.64 -3.63 1.01
CA GLU A 126 -8.51 -2.67 -0.09
C GLU A 126 -9.74 -1.75 -0.20
N PHE A 127 -10.94 -2.26 0.10
CA PHE A 127 -12.15 -1.43 0.11
C PHE A 127 -12.14 -0.42 1.28
N ALA A 128 -11.60 -0.80 2.43
CA ALA A 128 -11.35 0.13 3.53
C ALA A 128 -10.32 1.18 3.13
N GLU A 129 -9.20 0.77 2.51
CA GLU A 129 -8.10 1.64 2.10
C GLU A 129 -8.53 2.66 1.05
N VAL A 130 -9.34 2.27 0.05
CA VAL A 130 -9.91 3.20 -0.95
C VAL A 130 -10.69 4.34 -0.26
N SER A 131 -11.56 3.99 0.69
CA SER A 131 -12.35 4.97 1.44
C SER A 131 -11.47 5.82 2.36
N TYR A 132 -10.47 5.23 2.99
CA TYR A 132 -9.47 5.90 3.81
C TYR A 132 -8.65 6.94 3.02
N PHE A 133 -8.13 6.55 1.85
CA PHE A 133 -7.40 7.48 0.98
C PHE A 133 -8.26 8.64 0.49
N ALA A 134 -9.53 8.38 0.17
CA ALA A 134 -10.47 9.40 -0.25
C ALA A 134 -10.72 10.47 0.83
N MET A 135 -10.60 10.09 2.11
CA MET A 135 -10.76 11.04 3.24
C MET A 135 -9.58 12.01 3.39
N LEU A 136 -8.45 11.82 2.69
CA LEU A 136 -7.28 12.71 2.81
C LEU A 136 -7.65 14.19 2.63
N ARG A 137 -8.54 14.50 1.67
CA ARG A 137 -9.02 15.89 1.46
C ARG A 137 -9.94 16.41 2.57
N GLN A 138 -10.60 15.53 3.29
CA GLN A 138 -11.47 15.90 4.42
C GLN A 138 -10.68 16.30 5.67
N VAL A 139 -9.47 15.75 5.81
CA VAL A 139 -8.59 15.95 6.97
C VAL A 139 -7.42 16.89 6.69
N SER A 140 -7.32 17.45 5.47
CA SER A 140 -6.24 18.33 5.05
C SER A 140 -6.75 19.54 4.29
N THR A 141 -5.89 20.54 4.13
CA THR A 141 -6.11 21.70 3.27
C THR A 141 -5.21 21.58 2.02
N PRO A 142 -5.42 22.35 0.95
CA PRO A 142 -4.52 22.39 -0.20
C PRO A 142 -3.04 22.59 0.17
N ASP A 143 -2.77 23.33 1.26
CA ASP A 143 -1.42 23.67 1.74
C ASP A 143 -0.83 22.62 2.70
N THR A 144 -1.61 21.60 3.11
CA THR A 144 -1.20 20.63 4.12
C THR A 144 -1.38 19.17 3.67
N VAL A 145 -1.91 18.94 2.47
CA VAL A 145 -2.25 17.58 2.00
C VAL A 145 -1.00 16.70 1.85
N GLY A 146 0.14 17.26 1.49
CA GLY A 146 1.42 16.57 1.43
C GLY A 146 1.87 16.08 2.80
N ARG A 147 1.91 16.98 3.79
CA ARG A 147 2.24 16.65 5.19
C ARG A 147 1.33 15.59 5.77
N VAL A 148 0.02 15.73 5.60
CA VAL A 148 -0.95 14.78 6.11
C VAL A 148 -0.75 13.41 5.46
N SER A 149 -0.52 13.36 4.14
CA SER A 149 -0.18 12.13 3.44
C SER A 149 1.12 11.50 3.96
N GLY A 150 2.17 12.29 4.16
CA GLY A 150 3.46 11.83 4.70
C GLY A 150 3.32 11.26 6.12
N ILE A 151 2.57 11.92 6.99
CA ILE A 151 2.28 11.45 8.35
C ILE A 151 1.56 10.09 8.31
N GLY A 152 0.55 9.92 7.45
CA GLY A 152 -0.14 8.64 7.33
C GLY A 152 0.79 7.52 6.89
N TRP A 153 1.53 7.67 5.79
CA TRP A 153 2.48 6.66 5.33
C TRP A 153 3.55 6.33 6.38
N SER A 154 4.10 7.35 7.04
CA SER A 154 5.07 7.16 8.12
C SER A 154 4.45 6.40 9.30
N ALA A 155 3.22 6.73 9.69
CA ALA A 155 2.47 6.01 10.72
C ALA A 155 2.30 4.53 10.37
N GLY A 156 1.96 4.20 9.12
CA GLY A 156 1.86 2.82 8.63
C GLY A 156 3.17 2.04 8.76
N TYR A 157 4.28 2.61 8.30
CA TYR A 157 5.59 1.98 8.43
C TYR A 157 5.96 1.71 9.89
N PHE A 158 5.86 2.72 10.77
CA PHE A 158 6.19 2.54 12.18
C PHE A 158 5.22 1.59 12.87
N GLY A 159 3.91 1.69 12.62
CA GLY A 159 2.91 0.78 13.18
C GLY A 159 3.20 -0.68 12.86
N GLY A 160 3.60 -0.97 11.61
CA GLY A 160 4.04 -2.30 11.18
C GLY A 160 5.28 -2.80 11.92
N ILE A 161 6.31 -1.97 12.04
CA ILE A 161 7.55 -2.34 12.75
C ILE A 161 7.26 -2.63 14.23
N PHE A 162 6.54 -1.75 14.91
CA PHE A 162 6.22 -1.93 16.32
C PHE A 162 5.42 -3.19 16.57
N LEU A 163 4.40 -3.44 15.74
CA LEU A 163 3.59 -4.64 15.91
C LEU A 163 4.37 -5.91 15.58
N LEU A 164 5.17 -5.92 14.51
CA LEU A 164 6.02 -7.07 14.18
C LEU A 164 7.00 -7.38 15.31
N LEU A 165 7.59 -6.35 15.93
CA LEU A 165 8.48 -6.54 17.07
C LEU A 165 7.74 -7.13 18.27
N ILE A 166 6.54 -6.62 18.59
CA ILE A 166 5.69 -7.17 19.66
C ILE A 166 5.35 -8.63 19.38
N CYS A 167 4.92 -8.94 18.15
CA CYS A 167 4.58 -10.30 17.76
C CYS A 167 5.80 -11.23 17.82
N TYR A 168 6.94 -10.78 17.31
CA TYR A 168 8.15 -11.57 17.30
C TYR A 168 8.64 -11.87 18.73
N VAL A 169 8.86 -10.84 19.55
CA VAL A 169 9.36 -11.01 20.92
C VAL A 169 8.34 -11.71 21.81
N GLY A 170 7.07 -11.36 21.67
CA GLY A 170 6.01 -11.89 22.53
C GLY A 170 5.67 -13.35 22.25
N PHE A 171 5.65 -13.76 20.96
CA PHE A 171 4.99 -14.99 20.56
C PHE A 171 5.84 -15.92 19.67
N ILE A 172 6.87 -15.41 18.96
CA ILE A 172 7.60 -16.18 17.94
C ILE A 172 9.02 -16.54 18.36
N ALA A 173 9.76 -15.62 19.01
CA ALA A 173 11.16 -15.82 19.35
C ALA A 173 11.36 -17.02 20.29
N GLY A 174 12.27 -17.94 19.93
CA GLY A 174 12.49 -19.17 20.68
C GLY A 174 11.29 -20.12 20.63
N GLU A 175 10.98 -20.75 21.75
CA GLU A 175 9.84 -21.67 21.87
C GLU A 175 8.59 -20.94 22.40
N GLY A 176 7.87 -20.22 21.51
CA GLY A 176 6.61 -19.55 21.84
C GLY A 176 6.75 -18.13 22.42
N GLY A 177 7.88 -17.47 22.19
CA GLY A 177 8.14 -16.09 22.60
C GLY A 177 8.22 -15.89 24.11
N ALA A 178 8.21 -14.62 24.54
CA ALA A 178 8.26 -14.25 25.97
C ALA A 178 7.04 -14.75 26.76
N PHE A 179 5.93 -15.04 26.11
CA PHE A 179 4.74 -15.58 26.76
C PHE A 179 4.73 -17.12 26.83
N GLY A 180 5.70 -17.81 26.21
CA GLY A 180 5.83 -19.27 26.28
C GLY A 180 4.64 -20.04 25.74
N LEU A 181 3.99 -19.55 24.68
CA LEU A 181 2.85 -20.24 24.07
C LEU A 181 3.33 -21.46 23.28
N SER A 182 2.56 -22.56 23.36
CA SER A 182 2.89 -23.78 22.60
C SER A 182 3.03 -23.50 21.10
N THR A 183 4.03 -24.12 20.50
CA THR A 183 4.25 -24.12 19.06
C THR A 183 3.66 -25.35 18.38
N ASP A 184 3.27 -26.39 19.15
CA ASP A 184 2.87 -27.69 18.61
C ASP A 184 1.64 -27.60 17.71
N ASP A 185 0.60 -26.84 18.14
CA ASP A 185 -0.64 -26.65 17.36
C ASP A 185 -0.68 -25.27 16.66
N GLY A 186 0.47 -24.61 16.51
CA GLY A 186 0.56 -23.27 15.98
C GLY A 186 -0.13 -22.20 16.86
N MET A 187 -0.40 -22.50 18.15
CA MET A 187 -1.12 -21.62 19.07
C MET A 187 -0.47 -20.24 19.18
N ASN A 188 0.86 -20.19 19.20
CA ASN A 188 1.63 -18.96 19.23
C ASN A 188 1.31 -18.04 18.03
N VAL A 189 1.21 -18.58 16.81
CA VAL A 189 0.85 -17.80 15.61
C VAL A 189 -0.65 -17.49 15.55
N ARG A 190 -1.49 -18.40 16.00
CA ARG A 190 -2.95 -18.19 16.09
C ARG A 190 -3.28 -17.01 17.01
N VAL A 191 -2.60 -16.91 18.15
CA VAL A 191 -2.74 -15.76 19.06
C VAL A 191 -2.23 -14.47 18.42
N VAL A 192 -1.17 -14.52 17.61
CA VAL A 192 -0.71 -13.34 16.85
C VAL A 192 -1.82 -12.79 15.94
N ALA A 193 -2.68 -13.62 15.34
CA ALA A 193 -3.81 -13.13 14.55
C ALA A 193 -4.80 -12.31 15.40
N LEU A 194 -5.08 -12.73 16.64
CA LEU A 194 -5.92 -11.96 17.58
C LEU A 194 -5.26 -10.65 18.01
N VAL A 195 -3.95 -10.68 18.29
CA VAL A 195 -3.19 -9.48 18.66
C VAL A 195 -3.18 -8.47 17.52
N ALA A 196 -2.96 -8.93 16.29
CA ALA A 196 -2.99 -8.10 15.09
C ALA A 196 -4.39 -7.51 14.84
N ALA A 197 -5.45 -8.30 15.02
CA ALA A 197 -6.83 -7.85 14.91
C ALA A 197 -7.17 -6.78 15.96
N ALA A 198 -6.78 -7.03 17.23
CA ALA A 198 -6.97 -6.08 18.33
C ALA A 198 -6.18 -4.78 18.12
N TRP A 199 -4.94 -4.87 17.65
CA TRP A 199 -4.10 -3.73 17.27
C TRP A 199 -4.79 -2.88 16.20
N TYR A 200 -5.22 -3.51 15.11
CA TYR A 200 -5.89 -2.80 14.02
C TYR A 200 -7.15 -2.09 14.53
N LEU A 201 -8.01 -2.80 15.27
CA LEU A 201 -9.23 -2.22 15.83
C LEU A 201 -8.91 -1.03 16.73
N LEU A 202 -7.99 -1.18 17.67
CA LEU A 202 -7.62 -0.15 18.65
C LEU A 202 -7.21 1.16 17.97
N PHE A 203 -6.32 1.06 16.98
CA PHE A 203 -5.81 2.24 16.28
C PHE A 203 -6.75 2.78 15.19
N ALA A 204 -7.72 1.98 14.73
CA ALA A 204 -8.77 2.45 13.83
C ALA A 204 -9.89 3.22 14.55
N LEU A 205 -10.13 2.96 15.83
CA LEU A 205 -11.22 3.59 16.62
C LEU A 205 -11.24 5.12 16.53
N PRO A 206 -10.12 5.86 16.67
CA PRO A 206 -10.15 7.31 16.59
C PRO A 206 -10.69 7.82 15.24
N THR A 207 -10.37 7.13 14.15
CA THR A 207 -10.85 7.49 12.80
C THR A 207 -12.36 7.30 12.68
N PHE A 208 -12.92 6.25 13.28
CA PHE A 208 -14.35 5.94 13.23
C PHE A 208 -15.23 7.07 13.80
N PHE A 209 -14.72 7.79 14.80
CA PHE A 209 -15.53 8.76 15.52
C PHE A 209 -15.19 10.23 15.18
N ARG A 210 -13.94 10.49 14.73
CA ARG A 210 -13.47 11.87 14.65
C ARG A 210 -13.41 12.44 13.23
N VAL A 211 -13.23 11.60 12.20
CA VAL A 211 -13.21 12.11 10.82
C VAL A 211 -14.63 12.45 10.38
N PRO A 212 -14.89 13.65 9.84
CA PRO A 212 -16.23 14.02 9.37
C PRO A 212 -16.65 13.23 8.13
N GLU A 213 -17.94 13.10 7.87
CA GLU A 213 -18.46 12.64 6.58
C GLU A 213 -18.55 13.82 5.60
N ILE A 214 -18.74 13.51 4.32
CA ILE A 214 -19.05 14.49 3.28
C ILE A 214 -20.56 14.58 3.06
N GLU A 215 -21.01 15.64 2.42
CA GLU A 215 -22.42 15.76 2.03
C GLU A 215 -22.77 14.73 0.93
N PRO A 216 -23.90 14.03 1.03
CA PRO A 216 -24.32 13.08 0.01
C PRO A 216 -24.76 13.80 -1.27
N ASP A 217 -24.41 13.23 -2.42
CA ASP A 217 -24.93 13.68 -3.71
C ASP A 217 -26.26 12.96 -4.02
N ALA A 218 -27.36 13.64 -3.71
CA ALA A 218 -28.71 13.10 -3.92
C ALA A 218 -29.06 12.79 -5.39
N THR A 219 -28.26 13.26 -6.33
CA THR A 219 -28.49 13.07 -7.78
C THR A 219 -27.93 11.74 -8.30
N VAL A 220 -27.14 11.03 -7.49
CA VAL A 220 -26.46 9.82 -7.92
C VAL A 220 -27.17 8.57 -7.39
N ASP A 221 -27.72 7.78 -8.33
CA ASP A 221 -28.24 6.45 -8.00
C ASP A 221 -27.08 5.52 -7.55
N SER A 222 -27.31 4.82 -6.43
CA SER A 222 -26.30 3.98 -5.80
C SER A 222 -26.35 2.50 -6.21
N SER A 223 -27.11 2.15 -7.27
CA SER A 223 -27.14 0.79 -7.81
C SER A 223 -25.77 0.36 -8.37
N TYR A 224 -25.37 -0.91 -8.16
CA TYR A 224 -24.12 -1.44 -8.69
C TYR A 224 -24.10 -1.43 -10.22
N ALA A 225 -25.17 -1.90 -10.88
CA ALA A 225 -25.26 -1.97 -12.33
C ALA A 225 -25.13 -0.59 -12.99
N ASP A 226 -25.83 0.42 -12.46
CA ASP A 226 -25.74 1.79 -12.94
C ASP A 226 -24.38 2.41 -12.63
N SER A 227 -23.78 2.06 -11.50
CA SER A 227 -22.44 2.52 -11.14
C SER A 227 -21.39 2.04 -12.15
N TYR A 228 -21.43 0.78 -12.60
CA TYR A 228 -20.53 0.28 -13.67
C TYR A 228 -20.77 0.97 -15.00
N ARG A 229 -22.04 1.09 -15.42
CA ARG A 229 -22.38 1.73 -16.70
C ARG A 229 -21.90 3.19 -16.75
N ARG A 230 -22.10 3.92 -15.66
CA ARG A 230 -21.65 5.31 -15.52
C ARG A 230 -20.13 5.43 -15.40
N LEU A 231 -19.45 4.50 -14.70
CA LEU A 231 -17.99 4.49 -14.56
C LEU A 231 -17.29 4.56 -15.93
N PHE A 232 -17.71 3.72 -16.88
CA PHE A 232 -17.13 3.74 -18.23
C PHE A 232 -17.41 5.04 -19.00
N GLY A 233 -18.62 5.58 -18.86
CA GLY A 233 -18.96 6.88 -19.43
C GLY A 233 -18.13 8.02 -18.85
N GLU A 234 -17.98 8.06 -17.54
CA GLU A 234 -17.22 9.07 -16.82
C GLU A 234 -15.71 8.96 -17.09
N LEU A 235 -15.15 7.73 -17.21
CA LEU A 235 -13.76 7.53 -17.62
C LEU A 235 -13.51 8.09 -19.03
N ARG A 236 -14.44 7.87 -19.96
CA ARG A 236 -14.35 8.42 -21.33
C ARG A 236 -14.46 9.93 -21.32
N GLN A 237 -15.33 10.48 -20.49
CA GLN A 237 -15.46 11.92 -20.30
C GLN A 237 -14.19 12.51 -19.69
N LEU A 238 -13.68 11.92 -18.59
CA LEU A 238 -12.46 12.34 -17.93
C LEU A 238 -11.24 12.30 -18.87
N TRP A 239 -11.16 11.28 -19.73
CA TRP A 239 -10.11 11.21 -20.76
C TRP A 239 -10.16 12.39 -21.74
N ARG A 240 -11.36 12.89 -22.07
CA ARG A 240 -11.54 13.99 -23.00
C ARG A 240 -11.35 15.37 -22.33
N GLU A 241 -11.84 15.53 -21.12
CA GLU A 241 -11.88 16.81 -20.41
C GLU A 241 -10.60 17.05 -19.60
N ASP A 242 -10.09 16.04 -18.88
CA ASP A 242 -8.86 16.11 -18.10
C ASP A 242 -8.03 14.82 -18.22
N PRO A 243 -7.28 14.65 -19.32
CA PRO A 243 -6.45 13.46 -19.54
C PRO A 243 -5.32 13.30 -18.50
N ARG A 244 -5.03 14.33 -17.66
CA ARG A 244 -3.99 14.27 -16.63
C ARG A 244 -4.27 13.17 -15.62
N SER A 245 -5.52 13.08 -15.15
CA SER A 245 -5.93 12.10 -14.15
C SER A 245 -5.70 10.67 -14.65
N ILE A 246 -6.09 10.38 -15.88
CA ILE A 246 -5.91 9.05 -16.47
C ILE A 246 -4.42 8.75 -16.72
N LYS A 247 -3.69 9.71 -17.29
CA LYS A 247 -2.23 9.56 -17.52
C LYS A 247 -1.48 9.37 -16.21
N PHE A 248 -1.89 10.07 -15.15
CA PHE A 248 -1.33 9.86 -13.82
C PHE A 248 -1.63 8.46 -13.28
N LEU A 249 -2.86 7.96 -13.39
CA LEU A 249 -3.25 6.63 -12.95
C LEU A 249 -2.43 5.53 -13.64
N VAL A 250 -2.15 5.68 -14.94
CA VAL A 250 -1.27 4.75 -15.68
C VAL A 250 0.17 4.87 -15.21
N ALA A 251 0.70 6.07 -15.11
CA ALA A 251 2.09 6.30 -14.70
C ALA A 251 2.36 5.78 -13.27
N GLN A 252 1.44 6.09 -12.33
CA GLN A 252 1.55 5.66 -10.95
C GLN A 252 1.45 4.14 -10.82
N ALA A 253 0.59 3.50 -11.60
CA ALA A 253 0.48 2.04 -11.60
C ALA A 253 1.85 1.39 -11.91
N VAL A 254 2.53 1.88 -12.95
CA VAL A 254 3.83 1.36 -13.39
C VAL A 254 4.92 1.62 -12.33
N PHE A 255 5.08 2.87 -11.86
CA PHE A 255 6.15 3.10 -10.87
C PHE A 255 5.83 2.47 -9.51
N ARG A 256 4.57 2.37 -9.10
CA ARG A 256 4.16 1.67 -7.86
C ARG A 256 4.53 0.19 -7.90
N ASP A 257 4.38 -0.46 -9.05
CA ASP A 257 4.83 -1.83 -9.24
C ASP A 257 6.36 -1.96 -9.13
N GLY A 258 7.12 -1.02 -9.71
CA GLY A 258 8.56 -0.91 -9.50
C GLY A 258 8.94 -0.72 -8.02
N LEU A 259 8.22 0.13 -7.28
CA LEU A 259 8.43 0.30 -5.84
C LEU A 259 8.18 -1.00 -5.06
N ALA A 260 7.11 -1.73 -5.40
CA ALA A 260 6.82 -3.04 -4.81
C ALA A 260 7.93 -4.05 -5.12
N GLY A 261 8.45 -4.04 -6.36
CA GLY A 261 9.58 -4.87 -6.77
C GLY A 261 10.85 -4.66 -5.95
N VAL A 262 11.14 -3.43 -5.53
CA VAL A 262 12.29 -3.12 -4.65
C VAL A 262 12.20 -3.90 -3.34
N PHE A 263 11.05 -3.92 -2.70
CA PHE A 263 10.86 -4.67 -1.44
C PHE A 263 10.82 -6.18 -1.67
N THR A 264 10.08 -6.63 -2.70
CA THR A 264 9.90 -8.06 -2.98
C THR A 264 11.22 -8.74 -3.34
N PHE A 265 12.02 -8.14 -4.21
CA PHE A 265 13.27 -8.75 -4.69
C PHE A 265 14.49 -8.29 -3.89
N GLY A 266 14.40 -7.20 -3.12
CA GLY A 266 15.50 -6.66 -2.34
C GLY A 266 16.10 -7.68 -1.36
N ALA A 267 15.25 -8.44 -0.65
CA ALA A 267 15.69 -9.48 0.27
C ALA A 267 16.39 -10.65 -0.45
N ILE A 268 15.87 -11.07 -1.60
CA ILE A 268 16.45 -12.13 -2.44
C ILE A 268 17.84 -11.68 -2.91
N LEU A 269 17.94 -10.51 -3.50
CA LEU A 269 19.20 -9.95 -4.01
C LEU A 269 20.23 -9.74 -2.90
N ALA A 270 19.80 -9.32 -1.70
CA ALA A 270 20.67 -9.17 -0.55
C ALA A 270 21.43 -10.47 -0.23
N VAL A 271 20.74 -11.60 -0.31
CA VAL A 271 21.36 -12.93 -0.07
C VAL A 271 22.14 -13.40 -1.31
N THR A 272 21.47 -13.48 -2.46
CA THR A 272 22.02 -14.19 -3.63
C THR A 272 23.13 -13.41 -4.35
N VAL A 273 23.10 -12.08 -4.31
CA VAL A 273 24.05 -11.23 -5.02
C VAL A 273 25.08 -10.60 -4.10
N TYR A 274 24.62 -10.17 -2.90
CA TYR A 274 25.50 -9.38 -2.01
C TYR A 274 26.00 -10.18 -0.80
N GLY A 275 25.54 -11.43 -0.62
CA GLY A 275 26.04 -12.35 0.41
C GLY A 275 25.66 -11.97 1.85
N LEU A 276 24.53 -11.27 2.04
CA LEU A 276 24.02 -11.01 3.39
C LEU A 276 23.54 -12.31 4.04
N SER A 277 23.76 -12.43 5.34
CA SER A 277 23.14 -13.49 6.11
C SER A 277 21.63 -13.27 6.28
N PRO A 278 20.83 -14.31 6.51
CA PRO A 278 19.40 -14.16 6.80
C PRO A 278 19.12 -13.20 7.98
N ALA A 279 19.99 -13.17 8.99
CA ALA A 279 19.88 -12.23 10.11
C ALA A 279 20.09 -10.77 9.66
N ASP A 280 21.10 -10.53 8.80
CA ASP A 280 21.36 -9.20 8.24
C ASP A 280 20.19 -8.72 7.37
N VAL A 281 19.54 -9.61 6.63
CA VAL A 281 18.36 -9.29 5.81
C VAL A 281 17.20 -8.82 6.68
N LEU A 282 16.96 -9.45 7.83
CA LEU A 282 15.94 -9.01 8.78
C LEU A 282 16.25 -7.61 9.34
N LEU A 283 17.50 -7.38 9.75
CA LEU A 283 17.95 -6.07 10.23
C LEU A 283 17.84 -5.01 9.15
N PHE A 284 18.24 -5.35 7.91
CA PHE A 284 18.07 -4.47 6.76
C PHE A 284 16.60 -4.14 6.51
N GLY A 285 15.70 -5.12 6.58
CA GLY A 285 14.26 -4.91 6.42
C GLY A 285 13.69 -3.93 7.45
N ILE A 286 14.11 -4.02 8.72
CA ILE A 286 13.72 -3.07 9.76
C ILE A 286 14.27 -1.67 9.43
N ALA A 287 15.55 -1.57 9.12
CA ALA A 287 16.20 -0.29 8.78
C ALA A 287 15.56 0.34 7.53
N ALA A 288 15.25 -0.45 6.49
CA ALA A 288 14.58 -0.03 5.28
C ALA A 288 13.19 0.57 5.54
N ASN A 289 12.41 -0.05 6.41
CA ASN A 289 11.11 0.49 6.82
C ASN A 289 11.25 1.79 7.62
N VAL A 290 12.23 1.88 8.52
CA VAL A 290 12.51 3.12 9.30
C VAL A 290 12.90 4.26 8.36
N VAL A 291 13.82 4.04 7.43
CA VAL A 291 14.23 5.12 6.50
C VAL A 291 13.10 5.49 5.54
N SER A 292 12.27 4.53 5.10
CA SER A 292 11.07 4.80 4.30
C SER A 292 10.06 5.66 5.05
N ALA A 293 9.85 5.38 6.34
CA ALA A 293 8.99 6.18 7.22
C ALA A 293 9.50 7.62 7.36
N LEU A 294 10.78 7.78 7.64
CA LEU A 294 11.42 9.10 7.76
C LEU A 294 11.39 9.85 6.43
N GLY A 295 11.64 9.14 5.32
CA GLY A 295 11.52 9.68 3.98
C GLY A 295 10.12 10.18 3.67
N ALA A 296 9.09 9.39 3.97
CA ALA A 296 7.69 9.79 3.77
C ALA A 296 7.31 11.04 4.58
N LEU A 297 7.77 11.11 5.83
CA LEU A 297 7.53 12.26 6.70
C LEU A 297 8.20 13.53 6.14
N ALA A 298 9.48 13.46 5.80
CA ALA A 298 10.23 14.58 5.21
C ALA A 298 9.63 15.03 3.87
N ALA A 299 9.27 14.07 3.02
CA ALA A 299 8.64 14.35 1.72
C ALA A 299 7.29 15.03 1.84
N GLY A 300 6.53 14.79 2.91
CA GLY A 300 5.28 15.49 3.15
C GLY A 300 5.45 17.02 3.30
N PHE A 301 6.52 17.46 3.96
CA PHE A 301 6.86 18.89 4.07
C PHE A 301 7.37 19.46 2.73
N LEU A 302 8.17 18.69 2.00
CA LEU A 302 8.64 19.08 0.65
C LEU A 302 7.47 19.18 -0.33
N ASP A 303 6.54 18.24 -0.28
CA ASP A 303 5.33 18.22 -1.12
C ASP A 303 4.48 19.48 -0.92
N ASP A 304 4.29 19.93 0.33
CA ASP A 304 3.54 21.14 0.61
C ASP A 304 4.28 22.41 0.12
N SER A 305 5.62 22.40 0.03
CA SER A 305 6.42 23.56 -0.35
C SER A 305 6.67 23.67 -1.86
N ILE A 306 7.05 22.57 -2.52
CA ILE A 306 7.41 22.54 -3.95
C ILE A 306 6.41 21.75 -4.82
N GLY A 307 5.41 21.17 -4.20
CA GLY A 307 4.40 20.33 -4.83
C GLY A 307 4.81 18.85 -4.97
N PRO A 308 3.84 17.93 -5.20
CA PRO A 308 4.10 16.50 -5.26
C PRO A 308 4.88 16.06 -6.50
N ARG A 309 4.76 16.78 -7.61
CA ARG A 309 5.40 16.38 -8.88
C ARG A 309 6.93 16.34 -8.81
N PRO A 310 7.64 17.37 -8.34
CA PRO A 310 9.08 17.30 -8.13
C PRO A 310 9.46 16.19 -7.16
N VAL A 311 8.73 16.02 -6.06
CA VAL A 311 9.02 14.98 -5.05
C VAL A 311 8.99 13.59 -5.69
N ILE A 312 7.95 13.26 -6.47
CA ILE A 312 7.84 11.96 -7.17
C ILE A 312 9.00 11.79 -8.15
N LEU A 313 9.26 12.78 -9.00
CA LEU A 313 10.30 12.67 -10.03
C LEU A 313 11.71 12.52 -9.42
N TRP A 314 12.02 13.29 -8.38
CA TRP A 314 13.32 13.19 -7.70
C TRP A 314 13.45 11.84 -6.97
N SER A 315 12.40 11.37 -6.31
CA SER A 315 12.41 10.07 -5.65
C SER A 315 12.67 8.94 -6.65
N LEU A 316 11.92 8.89 -7.75
CA LEU A 316 12.10 7.89 -8.79
C LEU A 316 13.47 8.01 -9.46
N GLY A 317 13.93 9.22 -9.76
CA GLY A 317 15.26 9.46 -10.36
C GLY A 317 16.40 8.98 -9.47
N LEU A 318 16.35 9.28 -8.18
CA LEU A 318 17.36 8.83 -7.22
C LEU A 318 17.30 7.30 -7.01
N MET A 319 16.12 6.71 -7.02
CA MET A 319 15.97 5.25 -6.97
C MET A 319 16.57 4.57 -8.21
N VAL A 320 16.35 5.14 -9.40
CA VAL A 320 16.96 4.64 -10.66
C VAL A 320 18.49 4.74 -10.60
N VAL A 321 19.03 5.89 -10.21
CA VAL A 321 20.49 6.08 -10.07
C VAL A 321 21.07 5.08 -9.07
N THR A 322 20.42 4.90 -7.92
CA THR A 322 20.87 3.95 -6.88
C THR A 322 20.78 2.50 -7.36
N SER A 323 19.69 2.14 -8.08
CA SER A 323 19.55 0.80 -8.68
C SER A 323 20.67 0.54 -9.72
N ILE A 324 21.02 1.54 -10.53
CA ILE A 324 22.14 1.44 -11.47
C ILE A 324 23.46 1.29 -10.72
N ALA A 325 23.70 2.07 -9.65
CA ALA A 325 24.90 1.94 -8.84
C ALA A 325 25.03 0.53 -8.22
N LEU A 326 23.95 -0.07 -7.77
CA LEU A 326 23.92 -1.45 -7.25
C LEU A 326 24.37 -2.48 -8.30
N LEU A 327 24.17 -2.26 -9.60
CA LEU A 327 24.63 -3.17 -10.64
C LEU A 327 26.17 -3.30 -10.70
N PHE A 328 26.91 -2.31 -10.22
CA PHE A 328 28.36 -2.21 -10.36
C PHE A 328 29.15 -2.43 -9.06
N VAL A 329 28.49 -2.73 -7.95
CA VAL A 329 29.13 -2.93 -6.65
C VAL A 329 28.89 -4.34 -6.12
N ASP A 330 29.80 -4.79 -5.24
CA ASP A 330 29.77 -6.12 -4.64
C ASP A 330 29.81 -6.03 -3.12
N GLY A 331 29.26 -7.07 -2.49
CA GLY A 331 29.34 -7.32 -1.06
C GLY A 331 28.39 -6.49 -0.18
N PRO A 332 28.24 -6.93 1.08
CA PRO A 332 27.29 -6.33 2.03
C PRO A 332 27.60 -4.85 2.33
N GLY A 333 28.88 -4.46 2.33
CA GLY A 333 29.31 -3.11 2.68
C GLY A 333 28.75 -2.01 1.76
N TRP A 334 28.56 -2.31 0.47
CA TRP A 334 27.93 -1.39 -0.48
C TRP A 334 26.41 -1.57 -0.57
N PHE A 335 25.91 -2.79 -0.33
CA PHE A 335 24.47 -3.04 -0.35
C PHE A 335 23.75 -2.24 0.74
N TRP A 336 24.30 -2.21 1.99
CA TRP A 336 23.66 -1.50 3.08
C TRP A 336 23.38 -0.03 2.77
N PRO A 337 24.37 0.83 2.46
CA PRO A 337 24.10 2.25 2.20
C PRO A 337 23.23 2.47 0.96
N LEU A 338 23.50 1.78 -0.15
CA LEU A 338 22.75 1.98 -1.40
C LEU A 338 21.31 1.43 -1.28
N GLY A 339 21.14 0.27 -0.68
CA GLY A 339 19.81 -0.30 -0.42
C GLY A 339 18.97 0.58 0.51
N LEU A 340 19.57 1.15 1.56
CA LEU A 340 18.87 2.09 2.45
C LEU A 340 18.52 3.40 1.73
N VAL A 341 19.40 3.93 0.89
CA VAL A 341 19.09 5.11 0.06
C VAL A 341 17.94 4.81 -0.89
N LEU A 342 17.93 3.62 -1.52
CA LEU A 342 16.85 3.20 -2.39
C LEU A 342 15.52 3.13 -1.63
N CYS A 343 15.49 2.51 -0.46
CA CYS A 343 14.31 2.41 0.40
C CYS A 343 13.85 3.77 0.95
N LEU A 344 14.79 4.70 1.21
CA LEU A 344 14.48 6.06 1.68
C LEU A 344 13.52 6.80 0.75
N PHE A 345 13.61 6.57 -0.56
CA PHE A 345 12.78 7.26 -1.56
C PHE A 345 11.47 6.54 -1.91
N VAL A 346 11.24 5.33 -1.40
CA VAL A 346 9.95 4.64 -1.60
C VAL A 346 8.82 5.36 -0.88
N GLY A 347 9.00 5.69 0.40
CA GLY A 347 8.01 6.43 1.19
C GLY A 347 7.61 7.76 0.56
N PRO A 348 8.56 8.62 0.18
CA PRO A 348 8.33 9.84 -0.58
C PRO A 348 7.50 9.66 -1.85
N ALA A 349 7.85 8.71 -2.69
CA ALA A 349 7.15 8.45 -3.94
C ALA A 349 5.69 8.04 -3.71
N GLN A 350 5.44 7.16 -2.73
CA GLN A 350 4.08 6.72 -2.37
C GLN A 350 3.26 7.82 -1.74
N SER A 351 3.82 8.55 -0.77
CA SER A 351 3.14 9.66 -0.10
C SER A 351 2.76 10.78 -1.07
N ALA A 352 3.70 11.19 -1.92
CA ALA A 352 3.47 12.25 -2.90
C ALA A 352 2.52 11.79 -4.02
N ALA A 353 2.50 10.52 -4.39
CA ALA A 353 1.53 9.99 -5.35
C ALA A 353 0.09 10.06 -4.81
N ARG A 354 -0.10 9.71 -3.52
CA ARG A 354 -1.41 9.83 -2.84
C ARG A 354 -1.85 11.30 -2.77
N SER A 355 -0.97 12.21 -2.40
CA SER A 355 -1.28 13.64 -2.33
C SER A 355 -1.53 14.25 -3.72
N TYR A 356 -0.78 13.81 -4.75
CA TYR A 356 -1.01 14.24 -6.13
C TYR A 356 -2.41 13.86 -6.60
N LEU A 357 -2.81 12.60 -6.41
CA LEU A 357 -4.15 12.15 -6.78
C LEU A 357 -5.23 12.92 -6.02
N ALA A 358 -5.05 13.11 -4.71
CA ALA A 358 -5.99 13.90 -3.91
C ALA A 358 -6.16 15.33 -4.42
N ARG A 359 -5.09 15.95 -4.96
CA ARG A 359 -5.13 17.33 -5.51
C ARG A 359 -5.78 17.42 -6.89
N ILE A 360 -5.70 16.36 -7.72
CA ILE A 360 -6.25 16.36 -9.07
C ILE A 360 -7.63 15.69 -9.16
N ALA A 361 -8.02 14.90 -8.17
CA ALA A 361 -9.32 14.26 -8.14
C ALA A 361 -10.45 15.31 -8.20
N PRO A 362 -11.49 15.11 -9.03
CA PRO A 362 -12.67 15.95 -9.01
C PRO A 362 -13.32 15.94 -7.62
N GLU A 363 -13.84 17.08 -7.20
CA GLU A 363 -14.50 17.22 -5.90
C GLU A 363 -15.71 16.28 -5.81
N GLY A 364 -15.82 15.56 -4.69
CA GLY A 364 -16.88 14.58 -4.47
C GLY A 364 -16.68 13.23 -5.17
N ARG A 365 -15.58 13.04 -5.93
CA ARG A 365 -15.26 11.78 -6.65
C ARG A 365 -13.92 11.16 -6.21
N GLU A 366 -13.41 11.55 -5.06
CA GLU A 366 -12.11 11.09 -4.57
C GLU A 366 -12.08 9.58 -4.35
N GLY A 367 -13.16 8.98 -3.81
CA GLY A 367 -13.26 7.53 -3.61
C GLY A 367 -13.24 6.76 -4.93
N GLN A 368 -13.93 7.27 -5.96
CA GLN A 368 -13.85 6.71 -7.31
C GLN A 368 -12.43 6.76 -7.86
N MET A 369 -11.73 7.89 -7.71
CA MET A 369 -10.36 8.06 -8.21
C MET A 369 -9.36 7.18 -7.48
N PHE A 370 -9.49 7.02 -6.15
CA PHE A 370 -8.66 6.09 -5.39
C PHE A 370 -9.01 4.62 -5.68
N GLY A 371 -10.27 4.30 -5.97
CA GLY A 371 -10.64 2.98 -6.49
C GLY A 371 -9.96 2.67 -7.82
N LEU A 372 -9.91 3.62 -8.75
CA LEU A 372 -9.18 3.50 -10.02
C LEU A 372 -7.65 3.41 -9.80
N TYR A 373 -7.12 4.11 -8.81
CA TYR A 373 -5.72 4.04 -8.41
C TYR A 373 -5.33 2.61 -7.99
N VAL A 374 -6.16 1.97 -7.19
CA VAL A 374 -5.96 0.56 -6.79
C VAL A 374 -6.10 -0.37 -7.98
N THR A 375 -7.17 -0.21 -8.77
CA THR A 375 -7.44 -1.03 -9.98
C THR A 375 -6.29 -1.00 -10.96
N THR A 376 -5.80 0.18 -11.32
CA THR A 376 -4.69 0.31 -12.28
C THR A 376 -3.39 -0.29 -11.71
N GLY A 377 -3.14 -0.14 -10.41
CA GLY A 377 -2.00 -0.80 -9.74
C GLY A 377 -2.08 -2.33 -9.82
N ARG A 378 -3.25 -2.91 -9.55
CA ARG A 378 -3.45 -4.36 -9.68
C ARG A 378 -3.31 -4.87 -11.11
N ALA A 379 -3.76 -4.10 -12.10
CA ALA A 379 -3.67 -4.48 -13.51
C ALA A 379 -2.21 -4.62 -14.01
N VAL A 380 -1.26 -3.91 -13.41
CA VAL A 380 0.15 -3.92 -13.84
C VAL A 380 1.11 -4.57 -12.83
N SER A 381 0.63 -5.13 -11.73
CA SER A 381 1.45 -5.71 -10.64
C SER A 381 2.31 -6.93 -11.04
N TRP A 382 2.27 -7.32 -12.30
CA TRP A 382 3.09 -8.36 -12.90
C TRP A 382 4.35 -7.83 -13.60
N MET A 383 4.45 -6.51 -13.84
CA MET A 383 5.51 -5.94 -14.68
C MET A 383 6.89 -6.05 -14.03
N ALA A 384 7.02 -5.69 -12.75
CA ALA A 384 8.30 -5.76 -12.04
C ALA A 384 8.80 -7.21 -11.89
N PRO A 385 7.97 -8.19 -11.46
CA PRO A 385 8.36 -9.61 -11.49
C PRO A 385 8.75 -10.11 -12.88
N ALA A 386 7.99 -9.76 -13.92
CA ALA A 386 8.30 -10.18 -15.28
C ALA A 386 9.60 -9.56 -15.80
N ALA A 387 9.83 -8.27 -15.58
CA ALA A 387 11.05 -7.59 -15.98
C ALA A 387 12.27 -8.15 -15.22
N PHE A 388 12.14 -8.42 -13.92
CA PHE A 388 13.17 -9.09 -13.13
C PHE A 388 13.53 -10.44 -13.73
N ALA A 389 12.53 -11.33 -13.88
CA ALA A 389 12.74 -12.69 -14.40
C ALA A 389 13.30 -12.69 -15.84
N ALA A 390 12.82 -11.80 -16.70
CA ALA A 390 13.30 -11.69 -18.08
C ALA A 390 14.79 -11.33 -18.14
N LEU A 391 15.25 -10.34 -17.36
CA LEU A 391 16.66 -9.96 -17.37
C LEU A 391 17.54 -11.02 -16.71
N VAL A 392 17.08 -11.68 -15.65
CA VAL A 392 17.78 -12.83 -15.06
C VAL A 392 17.95 -13.94 -16.10
N ALA A 393 16.90 -14.26 -16.86
CA ALA A 393 16.94 -15.29 -17.89
C ALA A 393 17.89 -14.92 -19.06
N ILE A 394 17.92 -13.65 -19.47
CA ILE A 394 18.77 -13.17 -20.59
C ILE A 394 20.27 -13.16 -20.20
N PHE A 395 20.58 -12.67 -19.01
CA PHE A 395 21.97 -12.45 -18.60
C PHE A 395 22.53 -13.57 -17.70
N GLY A 396 21.71 -14.53 -17.26
CA GLY A 396 22.13 -15.67 -16.45
C GLY A 396 22.58 -15.32 -15.02
N THR A 397 22.16 -14.18 -14.48
CA THR A 397 22.57 -13.72 -13.15
C THR A 397 21.44 -12.95 -12.46
N ASP A 398 21.22 -13.23 -11.16
CA ASP A 398 20.21 -12.53 -10.34
C ASP A 398 20.45 -11.01 -10.28
N ARG A 399 21.71 -10.59 -10.38
CA ARG A 399 22.08 -9.16 -10.43
C ARG A 399 21.37 -8.43 -11.57
N ALA A 400 21.19 -9.05 -12.73
CA ALA A 400 20.49 -8.46 -13.86
C ALA A 400 19.01 -8.13 -13.53
N GLY A 401 18.43 -8.84 -12.57
CA GLY A 401 17.08 -8.55 -12.08
C GLY A 401 16.93 -7.13 -11.50
N ILE A 402 18.00 -6.57 -10.91
CA ILE A 402 18.03 -5.16 -10.47
C ILE A 402 17.76 -4.23 -11.66
N GLY A 403 18.37 -4.53 -12.81
CA GLY A 403 18.12 -3.80 -14.06
C GLY A 403 16.66 -3.87 -14.50
N GLY A 404 15.99 -5.02 -14.30
CA GLY A 404 14.56 -5.20 -14.58
C GLY A 404 13.68 -4.27 -13.74
N ILE A 405 13.94 -4.20 -12.45
CA ILE A 405 13.23 -3.28 -11.55
C ILE A 405 13.49 -1.82 -11.94
N ALA A 406 14.78 -1.49 -12.22
CA ALA A 406 15.17 -0.15 -12.66
C ALA A 406 14.46 0.26 -13.97
N LEU A 407 14.28 -0.64 -14.92
CA LEU A 407 13.54 -0.37 -16.16
C LEU A 407 12.08 -0.03 -15.90
N VAL A 408 11.42 -0.73 -14.99
CA VAL A 408 10.02 -0.43 -14.61
C VAL A 408 9.94 0.94 -13.92
N LEU A 409 10.88 1.27 -13.03
CA LEU A 409 10.95 2.59 -12.40
C LEU A 409 11.18 3.70 -13.43
N VAL A 410 12.09 3.50 -14.39
CA VAL A 410 12.35 4.44 -15.50
C VAL A 410 11.10 4.63 -16.36
N ALA A 411 10.43 3.53 -16.73
CA ALA A 411 9.19 3.60 -17.51
C ALA A 411 8.11 4.39 -16.78
N GLY A 412 7.90 4.11 -15.49
CA GLY A 412 6.96 4.85 -14.66
C GLY A 412 7.33 6.33 -14.50
N MET A 413 8.62 6.63 -14.32
CA MET A 413 9.14 8.01 -14.26
C MET A 413 8.90 8.77 -15.55
N ILE A 414 9.19 8.17 -16.71
CA ILE A 414 8.96 8.79 -18.03
C ILE A 414 7.45 9.03 -18.24
N LEU A 415 6.61 8.02 -17.98
CA LEU A 415 5.16 8.16 -18.10
C LEU A 415 4.65 9.29 -17.20
N PHE A 416 5.18 9.41 -15.98
CA PHE A 416 4.79 10.48 -15.07
C PHE A 416 5.32 11.85 -15.51
N ALA A 417 6.52 11.93 -16.07
CA ALA A 417 7.06 13.17 -16.63
C ALA A 417 6.20 13.70 -17.79
N LEU A 418 5.56 12.80 -18.56
CA LEU A 418 4.64 13.13 -19.65
C LEU A 418 3.23 13.53 -19.18
N VAL A 419 2.91 13.41 -17.89
CA VAL A 419 1.64 13.90 -17.35
C VAL A 419 1.60 15.43 -17.47
N PRO A 420 0.57 16.04 -18.10
CA PRO A 420 0.48 17.49 -18.27
C PRO A 420 0.50 18.22 -16.92
N LYS A 421 1.18 19.35 -16.85
CA LYS A 421 1.10 20.25 -15.70
C LYS A 421 -0.31 20.88 -15.63
N LYS A 422 -0.79 21.20 -14.42
CA LYS A 422 -2.02 21.97 -14.27
C LYS A 422 -1.81 23.33 -14.98
N PRO A 423 -2.75 23.79 -15.84
CA PRO A 423 -2.69 25.15 -16.35
C PRO A 423 -2.62 26.10 -15.15
N ALA A 424 -1.78 27.13 -15.23
CA ALA A 424 -1.79 28.20 -14.25
C ALA A 424 -3.22 28.75 -14.20
N SER A 425 -3.84 28.85 -13.02
CA SER A 425 -5.11 29.55 -12.87
C SER A 425 -4.94 30.94 -13.48
N PRO A 426 -5.85 31.40 -14.34
CA PRO A 426 -5.79 32.77 -14.84
C PRO A 426 -5.69 33.73 -13.61
N ALA A 427 -4.76 34.65 -13.68
CA ALA A 427 -4.59 35.67 -12.64
C ALA A 427 -5.97 36.33 -12.36
N PRO A 428 -6.34 36.52 -11.10
CA PRO A 428 -7.60 37.18 -10.79
C PRO A 428 -7.65 38.52 -11.56
N THR A 429 -8.64 38.65 -12.42
CA THR A 429 -8.90 39.90 -13.12
C THR A 429 -9.01 41.02 -12.08
N PRO A 430 -8.22 42.12 -12.19
CA PRO A 430 -8.33 43.22 -11.26
C PRO A 430 -9.78 43.68 -11.28
N ARG A 431 -10.45 43.64 -10.12
CA ARG A 431 -11.78 44.21 -9.96
C ARG A 431 -11.62 45.70 -10.30
N GLY A 432 -12.18 46.11 -11.44
CA GLY A 432 -12.26 47.50 -11.82
C GLY A 432 -12.84 48.34 -10.66
N LYS A 433 -12.17 49.46 -10.37
CA LYS A 433 -12.59 50.44 -9.40
C LYS A 433 -13.87 51.12 -9.88
#